data_0cc7e6ed088f2f8ed8de548cb48a63b1
#
_entry.id   0cc7e6ed088f2f8ed8de548cb48a63b1
#
_cell.length_a   1.000
_cell.length_b   1.000
_cell.length_c   1.000
_cell.angle_alpha   90.00
_cell.angle_beta   90.00
_cell.angle_gamma   90.00
#
_symmetry.space_group_name_H-M   'P 1'
#
loop_
_entity.id
_entity.type
_entity.pdbx_description
1 polymer ?
#
loop_
_entity_poly.entity_id
_entity_poly.type
_entity_poly.pdbx_seq_one_letter_code
_entity_poly.pdbx_strand_id
1 'polypeptide(L)'
;MNWITKALSFGEKIKRVLKKRPSKEDIANSDWTSCCKGPILKKDLEENLWVCNSCGKHHRINCRQRFDIIFGKNAYEIIDTPIPAEDPLQWIDTKSYKDRLKSARKKTNQNSAVMIAKGRINGVEVTAGAINFEFIGGSVGAAEGEAIIYGVQHAIDNQTPFVFFPCGGGQRMFESPIALANMTRTTLAINELKKNNLPYLVCFTAVSYTHLRAHETTCD
;
A
#
# COMPACT_ATOMS: atom_id res chain seq x y z
N MET A 1 -38.36 -23.34 38.15
CA MET A 1 -37.63 -22.38 37.27
C MET A 1 -38.42 -22.26 35.97
N ASN A 2 -39.06 -21.12 35.74
CA ASN A 2 -40.07 -20.94 34.69
C ASN A 2 -39.41 -20.85 33.31
N TRP A 3 -39.99 -21.41 32.27
CA TRP A 3 -39.44 -21.41 30.89
C TRP A 3 -39.19 -20.00 30.36
N ILE A 4 -39.95 -18.99 30.82
CA ILE A 4 -39.78 -17.57 30.52
C ILE A 4 -38.41 -17.04 31.02
N THR A 5 -37.97 -17.41 32.21
CA THR A 5 -36.67 -17.01 32.75
C THR A 5 -35.52 -17.68 32.01
N LYS A 6 -35.70 -18.90 31.49
CA LYS A 6 -34.71 -19.55 30.61
C LYS A 6 -34.61 -18.86 29.24
N ALA A 7 -35.76 -18.48 28.66
CA ALA A 7 -35.79 -17.77 27.37
C ALA A 7 -35.14 -16.36 27.45
N LEU A 8 -35.39 -15.63 28.55
CA LEU A 8 -34.78 -14.33 28.81
C LEU A 8 -33.26 -14.45 29.01
N SER A 9 -32.76 -15.44 29.77
CA SER A 9 -31.31 -15.67 29.94
C SER A 9 -30.63 -16.12 28.66
N PHE A 10 -31.32 -16.84 27.78
CA PHE A 10 -30.83 -17.22 26.47
C PHE A 10 -30.77 -16.00 25.53
N GLY A 11 -31.79 -15.14 25.56
CA GLY A 11 -31.82 -13.88 24.82
C GLY A 11 -30.70 -12.89 25.24
N GLU A 12 -30.40 -12.83 26.56
CA GLU A 12 -29.30 -12.03 27.07
C GLU A 12 -27.91 -12.59 26.68
N LYS A 13 -27.76 -13.92 26.66
CA LYS A 13 -26.52 -14.56 26.14
C LYS A 13 -26.33 -14.28 24.67
N ILE A 14 -27.37 -14.37 23.85
CA ILE A 14 -27.36 -14.05 22.44
C ILE A 14 -27.02 -12.55 22.24
N LYS A 15 -27.64 -11.64 23.01
CA LYS A 15 -27.29 -10.21 22.97
C LYS A 15 -25.84 -9.92 23.38
N ARG A 16 -25.28 -10.68 24.33
CA ARG A 16 -23.86 -10.57 24.70
C ARG A 16 -22.91 -11.05 23.58
N VAL A 17 -23.27 -12.13 22.91
CA VAL A 17 -22.48 -12.64 21.76
C VAL A 17 -22.58 -11.68 20.58
N LEU A 18 -23.75 -11.12 20.29
CA LEU A 18 -23.97 -10.16 19.21
C LEU A 18 -23.39 -8.76 19.53
N LYS A 19 -23.21 -8.38 20.81
CA LYS A 19 -22.62 -7.09 21.22
C LYS A 19 -21.09 -7.06 21.19
N LYS A 20 -20.40 -8.19 21.15
CA LYS A 20 -18.95 -8.21 20.90
C LYS A 20 -18.71 -8.07 19.40
N ARG A 21 -18.82 -6.83 18.88
CA ARG A 21 -18.13 -6.54 17.62
C ARG A 21 -16.64 -6.75 17.88
N PRO A 22 -15.98 -7.60 17.08
CA PRO A 22 -14.55 -7.80 17.23
C PRO A 22 -13.85 -6.45 17.14
N SER A 23 -12.85 -6.24 17.99
CA SER A 23 -12.03 -5.03 17.93
C SER A 23 -11.34 -4.96 16.57
N LYS A 24 -10.89 -3.76 16.16
CA LYS A 24 -10.09 -3.64 14.92
C LYS A 24 -8.83 -4.50 14.96
N GLU A 25 -8.30 -4.75 16.16
CA GLU A 25 -7.14 -5.63 16.39
C GLU A 25 -7.51 -7.11 16.25
N ASP A 26 -8.68 -7.54 16.75
CA ASP A 26 -9.17 -8.91 16.57
C ASP A 26 -9.42 -9.24 15.09
N ILE A 27 -9.92 -8.27 14.32
CA ILE A 27 -10.14 -8.44 12.86
C ILE A 27 -8.79 -8.45 12.11
N ALA A 28 -7.83 -7.63 12.51
CA ALA A 28 -6.51 -7.58 11.89
C ALA A 28 -5.73 -8.90 12.09
N ASN A 29 -5.90 -9.54 13.27
CA ASN A 29 -5.25 -10.80 13.62
C ASN A 29 -6.06 -12.04 13.23
N SER A 30 -7.27 -11.90 12.71
CA SER A 30 -8.06 -13.06 12.27
C SER A 30 -7.56 -13.57 10.91
N ASP A 31 -7.59 -14.88 10.73
CA ASP A 31 -7.31 -15.53 9.44
C ASP A 31 -8.40 -15.27 8.39
N TRP A 32 -9.46 -14.59 8.79
CA TRP A 32 -10.60 -14.27 7.96
C TRP A 32 -10.65 -12.77 7.62
N THR A 33 -11.09 -12.47 6.42
CA THR A 33 -11.44 -11.11 6.00
C THR A 33 -12.82 -11.11 5.35
N SER A 34 -13.47 -9.96 5.28
CA SER A 34 -14.78 -9.84 4.65
C SER A 34 -14.66 -9.41 3.19
N CYS A 35 -15.48 -10.06 2.36
CA CYS A 35 -15.70 -9.66 0.98
C CYS A 35 -17.19 -9.38 0.74
N CYS A 36 -17.56 -8.94 -0.47
CA CYS A 36 -18.95 -8.60 -0.85
C CYS A 36 -19.94 -9.79 -0.70
N LYS A 37 -19.48 -11.04 -0.72
CA LYS A 37 -20.29 -12.26 -0.55
C LYS A 37 -20.11 -12.98 0.79
N GLY A 38 -19.43 -12.35 1.75
CA GLY A 38 -19.22 -12.91 3.08
C GLY A 38 -17.74 -13.03 3.49
N PRO A 39 -17.47 -13.75 4.59
CA PRO A 39 -16.11 -13.97 5.06
C PRO A 39 -15.34 -14.90 4.12
N ILE A 40 -14.05 -14.62 3.95
CA ILE A 40 -13.10 -15.41 3.17
C ILE A 40 -11.80 -15.58 3.95
N LEU A 41 -11.17 -16.74 3.86
CA LEU A 41 -9.85 -16.99 4.46
C LEU A 41 -8.77 -16.17 3.75
N LYS A 42 -7.90 -15.54 4.53
CA LYS A 42 -6.76 -14.80 3.97
C LYS A 42 -5.83 -15.70 3.17
N LYS A 43 -5.68 -16.97 3.59
CA LYS A 43 -4.88 -17.96 2.87
C LYS A 43 -5.41 -18.21 1.46
N ASP A 44 -6.72 -18.39 1.31
CA ASP A 44 -7.35 -18.61 -0.01
C ASP A 44 -7.20 -17.38 -0.93
N LEU A 45 -7.26 -16.17 -0.34
CA LEU A 45 -6.98 -14.93 -1.08
C LEU A 45 -5.53 -14.84 -1.52
N GLU A 46 -4.59 -15.22 -0.65
CA GLU A 46 -3.16 -15.20 -0.95
C GLU A 46 -2.82 -16.19 -2.08
N GLU A 47 -3.36 -17.42 -2.03
CA GLU A 47 -3.22 -18.42 -3.07
C GLU A 47 -3.79 -17.96 -4.42
N ASN A 48 -4.86 -17.15 -4.40
CA ASN A 48 -5.46 -16.55 -5.59
C ASN A 48 -5.01 -15.09 -5.83
N LEU A 49 -3.77 -14.76 -5.50
CA LEU A 49 -3.16 -13.44 -5.74
C LEU A 49 -4.00 -12.26 -5.23
N TRP A 50 -4.67 -12.43 -4.09
CA TRP A 50 -5.54 -11.44 -3.44
C TRP A 50 -6.79 -11.07 -4.25
N VAL A 51 -7.22 -11.93 -5.15
CA VAL A 51 -8.48 -11.82 -5.89
C VAL A 51 -9.51 -12.76 -5.28
N CYS A 52 -10.70 -12.26 -4.99
CA CYS A 52 -11.77 -13.08 -4.44
C CYS A 52 -12.33 -14.04 -5.50
N ASN A 53 -12.25 -15.35 -5.25
CA ASN A 53 -12.76 -16.39 -6.16
C ASN A 53 -14.27 -16.29 -6.41
N SER A 54 -15.04 -15.73 -5.45
CA SER A 54 -16.49 -15.69 -5.53
C SER A 54 -17.05 -14.48 -6.30
N CYS A 55 -16.33 -13.34 -6.32
CA CYS A 55 -16.83 -12.11 -6.92
C CYS A 55 -15.82 -11.37 -7.81
N GLY A 56 -14.59 -11.90 -7.96
CA GLY A 56 -13.54 -11.26 -8.75
C GLY A 56 -12.97 -9.97 -8.16
N LYS A 57 -13.37 -9.60 -6.94
CA LYS A 57 -12.87 -8.38 -6.31
C LYS A 57 -11.40 -8.49 -5.97
N HIS A 58 -10.60 -7.54 -6.44
CA HIS A 58 -9.21 -7.36 -6.04
C HIS A 58 -9.15 -6.71 -4.65
N HIS A 59 -8.50 -7.38 -3.71
CA HIS A 59 -8.25 -6.84 -2.37
C HIS A 59 -7.02 -5.95 -2.37
N ARG A 60 -7.00 -4.97 -1.46
CA ARG A 60 -5.82 -4.14 -1.23
C ARG A 60 -4.72 -4.98 -0.61
N ILE A 61 -3.51 -4.78 -1.09
CA ILE A 61 -2.30 -5.44 -0.60
C ILE A 61 -1.23 -4.41 -0.27
N ASN A 62 -0.35 -4.77 0.67
CA ASN A 62 0.80 -3.94 1.02
C ASN A 62 1.99 -4.17 0.07
N CYS A 63 3.08 -3.40 0.27
CA CYS A 63 4.26 -3.50 -0.59
C CYS A 63 4.90 -4.89 -0.55
N ARG A 64 5.04 -5.53 0.62
CA ARG A 64 5.65 -6.85 0.74
C ARG A 64 4.84 -7.91 0.02
N GLN A 65 3.52 -7.92 0.20
CA GLN A 65 2.62 -8.81 -0.54
C GLN A 65 2.72 -8.61 -2.06
N ARG A 66 2.91 -7.36 -2.50
CA ARG A 66 3.16 -7.08 -3.92
C ARG A 66 4.47 -7.69 -4.40
N PHE A 67 5.54 -7.55 -3.63
CA PHE A 67 6.84 -8.12 -3.97
C PHE A 67 6.82 -9.66 -3.91
N ASP A 68 6.10 -10.25 -2.96
CA ASP A 68 5.88 -11.70 -2.89
C ASP A 68 5.20 -12.26 -4.16
N ILE A 69 4.27 -11.47 -4.75
CA ILE A 69 3.58 -11.85 -6.00
C ILE A 69 4.52 -11.80 -7.20
N ILE A 70 5.34 -10.76 -7.32
CA ILE A 70 6.15 -10.53 -8.53
C ILE A 70 7.50 -11.25 -8.52
N PHE A 71 8.11 -11.38 -7.35
CA PHE A 71 9.43 -12.00 -7.20
C PHE A 71 9.38 -13.41 -6.60
N GLY A 72 8.31 -13.73 -5.88
CA GLY A 72 8.20 -14.90 -5.02
C GLY A 72 8.55 -14.59 -3.56
N LYS A 73 8.01 -15.40 -2.65
CA LYS A 73 8.24 -15.23 -1.20
C LYS A 73 9.72 -15.36 -0.89
N ASN A 74 10.25 -14.35 -0.19
CA ASN A 74 11.67 -14.25 0.21
C ASN A 74 12.69 -14.27 -0.97
N ALA A 75 12.26 -14.00 -2.19
CA ALA A 75 13.11 -14.00 -3.38
C ALA A 75 13.51 -12.57 -3.82
N TYR A 76 13.42 -11.60 -2.93
CA TYR A 76 13.78 -10.20 -3.16
C TYR A 76 14.47 -9.59 -1.95
N GLU A 77 15.18 -8.53 -2.18
CA GLU A 77 15.85 -7.71 -1.16
C GLU A 77 15.22 -6.32 -1.13
N ILE A 78 14.85 -5.87 0.09
CA ILE A 78 14.36 -4.50 0.30
C ILE A 78 15.55 -3.56 0.28
N ILE A 79 15.43 -2.46 -0.47
CA ILE A 79 16.45 -1.42 -0.55
C ILE A 79 16.08 -0.32 0.44
N ASP A 80 16.98 -0.02 1.36
CA ASP A 80 16.81 1.09 2.28
C ASP A 80 16.93 2.42 1.52
N THR A 81 15.96 3.27 1.73
CA THR A 81 15.87 4.57 1.04
C THR A 81 16.10 5.73 1.99
N PRO A 82 16.70 6.84 1.53
CA PRO A 82 16.92 8.01 2.35
C PRO A 82 15.62 8.58 2.92
N ILE A 83 15.65 8.99 4.18
CA ILE A 83 14.54 9.66 4.84
C ILE A 83 14.94 11.12 5.05
N PRO A 84 14.32 12.09 4.37
CA PRO A 84 14.58 13.50 4.55
C PRO A 84 14.07 14.01 5.91
N ALA A 85 14.38 15.27 6.22
CA ALA A 85 13.90 15.93 7.44
C ALA A 85 12.38 15.82 7.55
N GLU A 86 11.91 15.36 8.71
CA GLU A 86 10.48 15.19 8.99
C GLU A 86 9.82 16.50 9.38
N ASP A 87 8.65 16.75 8.77
CA ASP A 87 7.77 17.86 9.12
C ASP A 87 8.48 19.22 9.21
N PRO A 88 9.19 19.66 8.14
CA PRO A 88 9.90 20.95 8.16
C PRO A 88 8.94 22.13 8.29
N LEU A 89 7.64 21.96 7.94
CA LEU A 89 6.63 22.98 8.03
C LEU A 89 5.91 23.00 9.39
N GLN A 90 6.19 22.05 10.27
CA GLN A 90 5.54 21.89 11.59
C GLN A 90 4.00 21.93 11.48
N TRP A 91 3.47 21.18 10.50
CA TRP A 91 2.06 21.19 10.17
C TRP A 91 1.20 20.61 11.30
N ILE A 92 0.16 21.34 11.68
CA ILE A 92 -0.83 20.92 12.68
C ILE A 92 -2.24 21.22 12.12
N ASP A 93 -3.09 20.19 12.08
CA ASP A 93 -4.53 20.33 11.92
C ASP A 93 -5.24 19.85 13.21
N THR A 94 -5.99 18.76 13.16
CA THR A 94 -6.55 18.09 14.35
C THR A 94 -5.49 17.32 15.16
N LYS A 95 -4.34 16.98 14.53
CA LYS A 95 -3.18 16.30 15.11
C LYS A 95 -1.92 16.79 14.41
N SER A 96 -0.77 16.75 15.11
CA SER A 96 0.50 17.07 14.48
C SER A 96 0.83 16.07 13.36
N TYR A 97 1.49 16.54 12.31
CA TYR A 97 1.92 15.67 11.22
C TYR A 97 2.92 14.60 11.72
N LYS A 98 3.79 14.94 12.67
CA LYS A 98 4.69 13.97 13.34
C LYS A 98 3.94 12.82 14.00
N ASP A 99 2.81 13.11 14.68
CA ASP A 99 1.98 12.05 15.29
C ASP A 99 1.30 11.18 14.26
N ARG A 100 0.90 11.75 13.12
CA ARG A 100 0.36 10.99 11.98
C ARG A 100 1.40 10.04 11.40
N LEU A 101 2.63 10.51 11.17
CA LEU A 101 3.75 9.69 10.70
C LEU A 101 4.05 8.56 11.69
N LYS A 102 4.16 8.86 12.99
CA LYS A 102 4.40 7.87 14.04
C LYS A 102 3.31 6.79 14.06
N SER A 103 2.05 7.20 13.95
CA SER A 103 0.90 6.28 13.92
C SER A 103 0.91 5.41 12.65
N ALA A 104 1.24 5.99 11.50
CA ALA A 104 1.32 5.27 10.23
C ALA A 104 2.46 4.24 10.25
N ARG A 105 3.64 4.60 10.73
CA ARG A 105 4.79 3.69 10.91
C ARG A 105 4.45 2.53 11.81
N LYS A 106 3.84 2.80 12.98
CA LYS A 106 3.39 1.75 13.90
C LYS A 106 2.39 0.79 13.26
N LYS A 107 1.46 1.33 12.46
CA LYS A 107 0.42 0.53 11.80
C LYS A 107 0.97 -0.34 10.67
N THR A 108 1.88 0.20 9.86
CA THR A 108 2.33 -0.44 8.62
C THR A 108 3.67 -1.15 8.73
N ASN A 109 4.41 -0.90 9.80
CA ASN A 109 5.80 -1.32 9.99
C ASN A 109 6.70 -0.88 8.81
N GLN A 110 6.46 0.34 8.31
CA GLN A 110 7.20 0.97 7.21
C GLN A 110 7.58 2.39 7.57
N ASN A 111 8.71 2.88 7.08
CA ASN A 111 9.18 4.24 7.34
C ASN A 111 8.51 5.28 6.44
N SER A 112 8.10 4.88 5.24
CA SER A 112 7.38 5.71 4.26
C SER A 112 6.32 4.88 3.52
N ALA A 113 5.47 5.53 2.74
CA ALA A 113 4.47 4.83 1.92
C ALA A 113 5.10 4.06 0.76
N VAL A 114 6.26 4.49 0.25
CA VAL A 114 6.98 3.83 -0.85
C VAL A 114 8.01 2.87 -0.29
N MET A 115 8.07 1.67 -0.84
CA MET A 115 9.11 0.69 -0.60
C MET A 115 9.75 0.31 -1.93
N ILE A 116 11.07 0.20 -1.93
CA ILE A 116 11.85 -0.24 -3.10
C ILE A 116 12.43 -1.62 -2.80
N ALA A 117 12.42 -2.49 -3.79
CA ALA A 117 13.03 -3.81 -3.71
C ALA A 117 13.73 -4.17 -5.02
N LYS A 118 14.72 -5.05 -4.95
CA LYS A 118 15.33 -5.69 -6.10
C LYS A 118 15.08 -7.20 -6.04
N GLY A 119 14.92 -7.81 -7.18
CA GLY A 119 14.69 -9.24 -7.32
C GLY A 119 14.77 -9.68 -8.78
N ARG A 120 14.44 -10.93 -9.04
CA ARG A 120 14.44 -11.49 -10.41
C ARG A 120 13.05 -11.91 -10.84
N ILE A 121 12.70 -11.59 -12.07
CA ILE A 121 11.48 -12.03 -12.73
C ILE A 121 11.91 -12.81 -13.98
N ASN A 122 11.62 -14.12 -14.03
CA ASN A 122 12.03 -14.99 -15.13
C ASN A 122 13.53 -14.87 -15.48
N GLY A 123 14.37 -14.76 -14.46
CA GLY A 123 15.83 -14.65 -14.63
C GLY A 123 16.35 -13.24 -14.90
N VAL A 124 15.50 -12.27 -15.21
CA VAL A 124 15.86 -10.87 -15.41
C VAL A 124 15.89 -10.14 -14.06
N GLU A 125 16.96 -9.45 -13.77
CA GLU A 125 17.06 -8.59 -12.59
C GLU A 125 16.21 -7.33 -12.76
N VAL A 126 15.43 -6.98 -11.73
CA VAL A 126 14.45 -5.88 -11.76
C VAL A 126 14.52 -5.09 -10.47
N THR A 127 14.53 -3.77 -10.58
CA THR A 127 14.24 -2.87 -9.45
C THR A 127 12.76 -2.51 -9.46
N ALA A 128 12.06 -2.74 -8.35
CA ALA A 128 10.62 -2.48 -8.24
C ALA A 128 10.30 -1.54 -7.08
N GLY A 129 9.35 -0.64 -7.31
CA GLY A 129 8.78 0.23 -6.27
C GLY A 129 7.28 -0.01 -6.10
N ALA A 130 6.81 0.00 -4.87
CA ALA A 130 5.38 -0.13 -4.57
C ALA A 130 4.94 0.88 -3.51
N ILE A 131 3.70 1.36 -3.62
CA ILE A 131 3.08 2.26 -2.64
C ILE A 131 2.13 1.48 -1.74
N ASN A 132 2.23 1.70 -0.44
CA ASN A 132 1.29 1.18 0.54
C ASN A 132 0.20 2.20 0.85
N PHE A 133 -1.04 1.90 0.46
CA PHE A 133 -2.19 2.78 0.73
C PHE A 133 -2.48 2.97 2.22
N GLU A 134 -2.11 2.02 3.07
CA GLU A 134 -2.35 2.12 4.51
C GLU A 134 -1.47 3.17 5.22
N PHE A 135 -0.36 3.56 4.57
CA PHE A 135 0.50 4.63 5.05
C PHE A 135 -0.02 5.98 4.56
N ILE A 136 -0.80 6.67 5.37
CA ILE A 136 -1.40 8.00 5.08
C ILE A 136 -2.08 8.06 3.70
N GLY A 137 -2.91 7.04 3.39
CA GLY A 137 -3.60 6.95 2.10
C GLY A 137 -2.70 6.77 0.89
N GLY A 138 -1.45 6.31 1.07
CA GLY A 138 -0.47 6.19 -0.02
C GLY A 138 -0.06 7.52 -0.63
N SER A 139 -0.28 8.64 0.07
CA SER A 139 0.09 9.96 -0.43
C SER A 139 1.60 10.15 -0.50
N VAL A 140 2.05 10.85 -1.54
CA VAL A 140 3.47 11.07 -1.83
C VAL A 140 3.94 12.36 -1.15
N GLY A 141 4.81 12.24 -0.15
CA GLY A 141 5.54 13.32 0.48
C GLY A 141 7.02 13.31 0.11
N ALA A 142 7.84 14.03 0.86
CA ALA A 142 9.28 14.14 0.62
C ALA A 142 9.98 12.77 0.68
N ALA A 143 9.68 11.96 1.71
CA ALA A 143 10.27 10.63 1.87
C ALA A 143 9.92 9.69 0.72
N GLU A 144 8.68 9.74 0.24
CA GLU A 144 8.23 8.93 -0.89
C GLU A 144 8.87 9.38 -2.20
N GLY A 145 9.01 10.69 -2.40
CA GLY A 145 9.72 11.25 -3.55
C GLY A 145 11.18 10.83 -3.59
N GLU A 146 11.89 10.92 -2.47
CA GLU A 146 13.27 10.45 -2.34
C GLU A 146 13.38 8.95 -2.60
N ALA A 147 12.46 8.15 -2.05
CA ALA A 147 12.46 6.71 -2.27
C ALA A 147 12.30 6.35 -3.77
N ILE A 148 11.42 7.05 -4.49
CA ILE A 148 11.23 6.83 -5.93
C ILE A 148 12.52 7.21 -6.69
N ILE A 149 13.08 8.37 -6.41
CA ILE A 149 14.32 8.86 -7.06
C ILE A 149 15.48 7.89 -6.79
N TYR A 150 15.63 7.45 -5.55
CA TYR A 150 16.65 6.49 -5.16
C TYR A 150 16.48 5.13 -5.85
N GLY A 151 15.23 4.64 -5.94
CA GLY A 151 14.91 3.42 -6.67
C GLY A 151 15.23 3.51 -8.16
N VAL A 152 14.97 4.65 -8.78
CA VAL A 152 15.33 4.92 -10.18
C VAL A 152 16.86 4.97 -10.34
N GLN A 153 17.57 5.66 -9.43
CA GLN A 153 19.03 5.71 -9.47
C GLN A 153 19.64 4.32 -9.31
N HIS A 154 19.11 3.52 -8.36
CA HIS A 154 19.53 2.13 -8.21
C HIS A 154 19.32 1.30 -9.48
N ALA A 155 18.20 1.52 -10.20
CA ALA A 155 17.95 0.85 -11.47
C ALA A 155 18.98 1.25 -12.55
N ILE A 156 19.36 2.53 -12.60
CA ILE A 156 20.39 3.04 -13.52
C ILE A 156 21.75 2.43 -13.20
N ASP A 157 22.16 2.46 -11.93
CA ASP A 157 23.47 1.99 -11.49
C ASP A 157 23.66 0.49 -11.73
N ASN A 158 22.56 -0.29 -11.62
CA ASN A 158 22.57 -1.74 -11.84
C ASN A 158 22.10 -2.16 -13.25
N GLN A 159 21.83 -1.20 -14.14
CA GLN A 159 21.35 -1.44 -15.50
C GLN A 159 20.12 -2.35 -15.54
N THR A 160 19.14 -2.12 -14.63
CA THR A 160 17.91 -2.90 -14.51
C THR A 160 16.71 -2.09 -14.96
N PRO A 161 15.63 -2.72 -15.45
CA PRO A 161 14.34 -2.05 -15.62
C PRO A 161 13.78 -1.60 -14.25
N PHE A 162 13.03 -0.49 -14.27
CA PHE A 162 12.31 -0.01 -13.10
C PHE A 162 10.81 -0.25 -13.25
N VAL A 163 10.23 -1.04 -12.34
CA VAL A 163 8.81 -1.36 -12.32
C VAL A 163 8.15 -0.67 -11.12
N PHE A 164 7.09 0.10 -11.35
CA PHE A 164 6.44 0.85 -10.29
C PHE A 164 4.95 0.50 -10.16
N PHE A 165 4.50 0.30 -8.92
CA PHE A 165 3.11 -0.03 -8.55
C PHE A 165 2.50 1.13 -7.75
N PRO A 166 1.92 2.15 -8.43
CA PRO A 166 1.29 3.28 -7.76
C PRO A 166 -0.03 2.85 -7.10
N CYS A 167 -0.25 3.35 -5.89
CA CYS A 167 -1.49 3.16 -5.14
C CYS A 167 -1.62 4.29 -4.13
N GLY A 168 -2.38 5.35 -4.43
CA GLY A 168 -2.45 6.44 -3.47
C GLY A 168 -3.34 7.60 -3.84
N GLY A 169 -3.48 8.51 -2.90
CA GLY A 169 -4.34 9.70 -2.97
C GLY A 169 -3.66 10.95 -3.55
N GLY A 170 -2.51 10.84 -4.22
CA GLY A 170 -1.79 11.96 -4.80
C GLY A 170 -0.72 12.55 -3.86
N GLN A 171 -0.45 13.86 -4.01
CA GLN A 171 0.57 14.53 -3.21
C GLN A 171 0.11 14.76 -1.77
N ARG A 172 1.05 14.69 -0.81
CA ARG A 172 0.76 14.81 0.62
C ARG A 172 0.51 16.26 1.02
N MET A 173 -0.72 16.59 1.41
CA MET A 173 -1.12 17.95 1.78
C MET A 173 -0.31 18.52 2.96
N PHE A 174 0.07 17.70 3.92
CA PHE A 174 0.80 18.11 5.12
C PHE A 174 2.20 18.65 4.82
N GLU A 175 2.75 18.36 3.66
CA GLU A 175 4.05 18.83 3.19
C GLU A 175 3.93 19.91 2.11
N SER A 176 2.71 20.26 1.69
CA SER A 176 2.41 21.39 0.81
C SER A 176 3.35 21.51 -0.42
N PRO A 177 4.09 22.63 -0.62
CA PRO A 177 4.93 22.81 -1.80
C PRO A 177 6.09 21.81 -1.87
N ILE A 178 6.55 21.26 -0.75
CA ILE A 178 7.61 20.24 -0.73
C ILE A 178 7.12 18.97 -1.42
N ALA A 179 5.90 18.54 -1.12
CA ALA A 179 5.29 17.40 -1.79
C ALA A 179 5.08 17.67 -3.29
N LEU A 180 4.65 18.87 -3.68
CA LEU A 180 4.49 19.25 -5.09
C LEU A 180 5.81 19.25 -5.87
N ALA A 181 6.90 19.69 -5.26
CA ALA A 181 8.23 19.69 -5.88
C ALA A 181 8.69 18.28 -6.30
N ASN A 182 8.20 17.23 -5.61
CA ASN A 182 8.52 15.85 -5.98
C ASN A 182 8.01 15.47 -7.38
N MET A 183 6.96 16.07 -7.88
CA MET A 183 6.46 15.81 -9.24
C MET A 183 7.55 16.11 -10.29
N THR A 184 8.18 17.27 -10.18
CA THR A 184 9.28 17.63 -11.08
C THR A 184 10.49 16.73 -10.86
N ARG A 185 10.88 16.50 -9.61
CA ARG A 185 12.06 15.70 -9.26
C ARG A 185 11.96 14.24 -9.73
N THR A 186 10.83 13.60 -9.50
CA THR A 186 10.58 12.22 -9.96
C THR A 186 10.50 12.15 -11.49
N THR A 187 9.91 13.15 -12.15
CA THR A 187 9.89 13.23 -13.62
C THR A 187 11.31 13.33 -14.19
N LEU A 188 12.16 14.13 -13.59
CA LEU A 188 13.57 14.23 -14.01
C LEU A 188 14.31 12.91 -13.82
N ALA A 189 14.12 12.22 -12.70
CA ALA A 189 14.70 10.90 -12.46
C ALA A 189 14.27 9.87 -13.51
N ILE A 190 12.97 9.81 -13.84
CA ILE A 190 12.46 8.91 -14.89
C ILE A 190 13.03 9.29 -16.27
N ASN A 191 13.19 10.57 -16.57
CA ASN A 191 13.85 10.99 -17.81
C ASN A 191 15.30 10.52 -17.87
N GLU A 192 16.01 10.53 -16.76
CA GLU A 192 17.38 10.03 -16.70
C GLU A 192 17.45 8.51 -16.93
N LEU A 193 16.52 7.74 -16.35
CA LEU A 193 16.37 6.32 -16.62
C LEU A 193 16.16 6.07 -18.14
N LYS A 194 15.28 6.86 -18.76
CA LYS A 194 14.99 6.77 -20.20
C LYS A 194 16.21 7.08 -21.05
N LYS A 195 17.04 8.08 -20.69
CA LYS A 195 18.29 8.41 -21.40
C LYS A 195 19.29 7.25 -21.33
N ASN A 196 19.25 6.46 -20.26
CA ASN A 196 20.06 5.24 -20.13
C ASN A 196 19.47 4.03 -20.88
N ASN A 197 18.41 4.23 -21.67
CA ASN A 197 17.72 3.18 -22.44
C ASN A 197 17.15 2.04 -21.55
N LEU A 198 16.83 2.34 -20.30
CA LEU A 198 16.25 1.37 -19.37
C LEU A 198 14.72 1.43 -19.38
N PRO A 199 14.03 0.30 -19.39
CA PRO A 199 12.57 0.26 -19.37
C PRO A 199 11.98 0.83 -18.08
N TYR A 200 10.94 1.67 -18.22
CA TYR A 200 10.06 2.08 -17.13
C TYR A 200 8.68 1.51 -17.33
N LEU A 201 8.23 0.67 -16.39
CA LEU A 201 6.95 -0.01 -16.43
C LEU A 201 6.09 0.43 -15.24
N VAL A 202 4.87 0.86 -15.50
CA VAL A 202 3.91 1.22 -14.46
C VAL A 202 2.74 0.26 -14.49
N CYS A 203 2.51 -0.42 -13.36
CA CYS A 203 1.37 -1.32 -13.19
C CYS A 203 0.33 -0.64 -12.30
N PHE A 204 -0.73 -0.13 -12.88
CA PHE A 204 -1.84 0.46 -12.13
C PHE A 204 -2.54 -0.57 -11.26
N THR A 205 -2.78 -0.22 -10.01
CA THR A 205 -3.41 -1.09 -9.03
C THR A 205 -4.71 -0.51 -8.52
N ALA A 206 -5.56 -1.35 -7.92
CA ALA A 206 -6.78 -0.92 -7.26
C ALA A 206 -6.49 0.20 -6.26
N VAL A 207 -7.39 1.19 -6.21
CA VAL A 207 -7.38 2.43 -5.42
C VAL A 207 -6.76 3.62 -6.13
N SER A 208 -5.81 3.46 -7.05
CA SER A 208 -5.17 4.60 -7.71
C SER A 208 -6.01 5.13 -8.88
N TYR A 209 -6.41 4.24 -9.77
CA TYR A 209 -7.05 4.62 -11.05
C TYR A 209 -8.36 3.88 -11.32
N THR A 210 -8.69 2.86 -10.56
CA THR A 210 -9.91 2.07 -10.75
C THR A 210 -11.21 2.83 -10.50
N HIS A 211 -11.14 3.99 -9.88
CA HIS A 211 -12.28 4.89 -9.65
C HIS A 211 -12.38 6.00 -10.70
N LEU A 212 -11.41 6.12 -11.59
CA LEU A 212 -11.46 7.08 -12.67
C LEU A 212 -12.57 6.71 -13.67
N ARG A 213 -13.18 7.72 -14.25
CA ARG A 213 -14.18 7.54 -15.29
C ARG A 213 -13.52 7.03 -16.57
N ALA A 214 -14.28 6.32 -17.40
CA ALA A 214 -13.76 5.73 -18.63
C ALA A 214 -13.02 6.73 -19.53
N HIS A 215 -13.55 7.94 -19.70
CA HIS A 215 -12.92 9.00 -20.50
C HIS A 215 -11.65 9.61 -19.86
N GLU A 216 -11.33 9.28 -18.62
CA GLU A 216 -10.08 9.68 -17.96
C GLU A 216 -8.96 8.66 -18.16
N THR A 217 -9.31 7.47 -18.62
CA THR A 217 -8.38 6.34 -18.75
C THR A 217 -8.30 5.78 -20.17
N THR A 218 -9.30 6.00 -20.99
CA THR A 218 -9.28 5.58 -22.39
C THR A 218 -8.58 6.63 -23.24
N CYS A 219 -7.56 6.20 -23.96
CA CYS A 219 -7.16 6.89 -25.19
C CYS A 219 -8.11 6.39 -26.28
N ASP A 220 -8.99 7.22 -26.71
CA ASP A 220 -9.79 6.97 -27.92
C ASP A 220 -8.90 7.01 -29.16
#